data_d377d2109bedd56c6f2e28fe1899fbfb
#
_entry.id   d377d2109bedd56c6f2e28fe1899fbfb
#
_cell.length_a   1.000
_cell.length_b   1.000
_cell.length_c   1.000
_cell.angle_alpha   90.00
_cell.angle_beta   90.00
_cell.angle_gamma   90.00
#
_symmetry.space_group_name_H-M   'P 1'
#
loop_
_entity.id
_entity.type
_entity.pdbx_description
1 polymer ?
#
loop_
_entity_poly.entity_id
_entity_poly.type
_entity_poly.pdbx_seq_one_letter_code
_entity_poly.pdbx_strand_id
1 'polypeptide(L)'
;MALNSIEDIIEDIRQGKMVILMDDEDRENEGDLVMAAEHCTAEAINFMARFGRGLICMPMTRDRCEQLGLPLMVQQNASGFGTKFTLSIEAAVGVTTGISAADRARTVQAAVARNARASDLVQPGHIFPLMSDPGGVLSRAGHTEASCDLAALAGCEPPGVICEIMNDDGSMARREDLEGFAEEHDLKIGTIADLIH
;
A
#
# COMPACT_ATOMS: atom_id res chain seq x y z
N MET A 1 8.94 23.02 -0.51
CA MET A 1 8.14 22.37 -1.58
C MET A 1 6.67 22.40 -1.18
N ALA A 2 5.81 22.81 -2.11
CA ALA A 2 4.37 22.77 -1.88
C ALA A 2 3.85 21.35 -2.08
N LEU A 3 2.85 20.97 -1.29
CA LEU A 3 2.16 19.69 -1.47
C LEU A 3 1.31 19.72 -2.74
N ASN A 4 1.19 18.57 -3.38
CA ASN A 4 0.32 18.43 -4.54
C ASN A 4 -1.14 18.33 -4.09
N SER A 5 -2.07 18.76 -4.94
CA SER A 5 -3.49 18.66 -4.65
C SER A 5 -3.92 17.19 -4.63
N ILE A 6 -5.01 16.90 -3.91
CA ILE A 6 -5.53 15.53 -3.86
C ILE A 6 -6.02 15.08 -5.25
N GLU A 7 -6.52 16.01 -6.05
CA GLU A 7 -6.95 15.73 -7.43
C GLU A 7 -5.77 15.26 -8.29
N ASP A 8 -4.61 15.91 -8.16
CA ASP A 8 -3.40 15.52 -8.88
C ASP A 8 -2.87 14.16 -8.39
N ILE A 9 -2.96 13.90 -7.09
CA ILE A 9 -2.61 12.61 -6.49
C ILE A 9 -3.49 11.49 -7.08
N ILE A 10 -4.81 11.70 -7.11
CA ILE A 10 -5.76 10.74 -7.68
C ILE A 10 -5.47 10.49 -9.16
N GLU A 11 -5.16 11.54 -9.92
CA GLU A 11 -4.86 11.38 -11.34
C GLU A 11 -3.60 10.54 -11.56
N ASP A 12 -2.56 10.74 -10.76
CA ASP A 12 -1.35 9.91 -10.85
C ASP A 12 -1.64 8.45 -10.52
N ILE A 13 -2.44 8.18 -9.48
CA ILE A 13 -2.88 6.82 -9.15
C ILE A 13 -3.63 6.20 -10.33
N ARG A 14 -4.53 6.95 -10.97
CA ARG A 14 -5.28 6.49 -12.15
C ARG A 14 -4.35 6.11 -13.30
N GLN A 15 -3.27 6.86 -13.50
CA GLN A 15 -2.29 6.60 -14.55
C GLN A 15 -1.31 5.47 -14.21
N GLY A 16 -1.44 4.85 -13.05
CA GLY A 16 -0.56 3.76 -12.61
C GLY A 16 0.75 4.24 -11.99
N LYS A 17 0.84 5.50 -11.60
CA LYS A 17 2.03 6.07 -10.97
C LYS A 17 1.98 5.90 -9.46
N MET A 18 3.16 5.87 -8.85
CA MET A 18 3.30 5.99 -7.39
C MET A 18 3.20 7.43 -6.96
N VAL A 19 2.70 7.62 -5.75
CA VAL A 19 2.73 8.90 -5.03
C VAL A 19 3.29 8.67 -3.64
N ILE A 20 3.67 9.76 -2.97
CA ILE A 20 4.02 9.72 -1.54
C ILE A 20 2.83 10.28 -0.78
N LEU A 21 2.41 9.56 0.25
CA LEU A 21 1.33 10.00 1.12
C LEU A 21 1.83 10.03 2.56
N MET A 22 1.62 11.16 3.24
CA MET A 22 2.02 11.35 4.62
C MET A 22 0.79 11.32 5.51
N ASP A 23 0.92 10.67 6.68
CA ASP A 23 -0.09 10.77 7.73
C ASP A 23 0.25 11.93 8.67
N ASP A 24 -0.60 12.11 9.69
CA ASP A 24 -0.43 13.19 10.67
C ASP A 24 0.86 12.98 11.49
N GLU A 25 1.54 14.09 11.81
CA GLU A 25 2.77 14.04 12.61
C GLU A 25 2.51 13.53 14.03
N ASP A 26 1.28 13.65 14.54
CA ASP A 26 0.88 13.12 15.84
C ASP A 26 0.47 11.64 15.77
N ARG A 27 0.44 11.04 14.57
CA ARG A 27 0.15 9.63 14.38
C ARG A 27 1.46 8.86 14.18
N GLU A 28 1.72 8.27 13.01
CA GLU A 28 3.01 7.61 12.72
C GLU A 28 4.08 8.60 12.31
N ASN A 29 3.66 9.72 11.74
CA ASN A 29 4.56 10.72 11.16
C ASN A 29 5.48 10.08 10.11
N GLU A 30 4.92 9.29 9.23
CA GLU A 30 5.63 8.55 8.20
C GLU A 30 5.09 8.88 6.82
N GLY A 31 5.92 8.64 5.80
CA GLY A 31 5.51 8.70 4.41
C GLY A 31 5.60 7.34 3.77
N ASP A 32 4.56 6.98 3.02
CA ASP A 32 4.53 5.74 2.25
C ASP A 32 4.51 6.04 0.77
N LEU A 33 5.20 5.18 0.00
CA LEU A 33 4.94 5.05 -1.42
C LEU A 33 3.60 4.33 -1.55
N VAL A 34 2.72 4.86 -2.42
CA VAL A 34 1.36 4.35 -2.59
C VAL A 34 1.04 4.24 -4.07
N MET A 35 0.44 3.13 -4.48
CA MET A 35 -0.11 2.96 -5.82
C MET A 35 -1.31 2.04 -5.80
N ALA A 36 -2.12 2.06 -6.87
CA ALA A 36 -3.20 1.09 -7.04
C ALA A 36 -2.62 -0.30 -7.34
N ALA A 37 -3.13 -1.32 -6.67
CA ALA A 37 -2.61 -2.68 -6.84
C ALA A 37 -2.78 -3.20 -8.28
N GLU A 38 -3.88 -2.82 -8.96
CA GLU A 38 -4.11 -3.28 -10.33
C GLU A 38 -3.03 -2.80 -11.32
N HIS A 39 -2.32 -1.72 -11.00
CA HIS A 39 -1.23 -1.20 -11.82
C HIS A 39 0.16 -1.64 -11.35
N CYS A 40 0.24 -2.48 -10.32
CA CYS A 40 1.52 -2.88 -9.74
C CYS A 40 2.30 -3.80 -10.69
N THR A 41 3.55 -3.45 -10.93
CA THR A 41 4.48 -4.16 -11.82
C THR A 41 5.71 -4.61 -11.03
N ALA A 42 6.54 -5.46 -11.64
CA ALA A 42 7.83 -5.84 -11.05
C ALA A 42 8.73 -4.61 -10.83
N GLU A 43 8.71 -3.66 -11.76
CA GLU A 43 9.46 -2.41 -11.65
C GLU A 43 9.00 -1.59 -10.45
N ALA A 44 7.68 -1.53 -10.20
CA ALA A 44 7.12 -0.83 -9.05
C ALA A 44 7.54 -1.48 -7.74
N ILE A 45 7.48 -2.79 -7.64
CA ILE A 45 7.94 -3.54 -6.45
C ILE A 45 9.43 -3.30 -6.23
N ASN A 46 10.23 -3.37 -7.29
CA ASN A 46 11.67 -3.12 -7.20
C ASN A 46 11.97 -1.70 -6.70
N PHE A 47 11.22 -0.71 -7.18
CA PHE A 47 11.36 0.67 -6.71
C PHE A 47 11.06 0.77 -5.22
N MET A 48 9.97 0.17 -4.77
CA MET A 48 9.59 0.17 -3.35
C MET A 48 10.67 -0.50 -2.48
N ALA A 49 11.17 -1.66 -2.90
CA ALA A 49 12.18 -2.39 -2.15
C ALA A 49 13.51 -1.66 -2.11
N ARG A 50 13.92 -1.07 -3.24
CA ARG A 50 15.22 -0.41 -3.36
C ARG A 50 15.25 0.96 -2.70
N PHE A 51 14.24 1.78 -2.93
CA PHE A 51 14.24 3.18 -2.52
C PHE A 51 13.35 3.46 -1.30
N GLY A 52 12.22 2.78 -1.17
CA GLY A 52 11.39 2.88 0.01
C GLY A 52 11.99 2.11 1.18
N ARG A 53 12.26 0.84 0.95
CA ARG A 53 12.96 -0.06 1.89
C ARG A 53 12.12 -0.52 3.08
N GLY A 54 10.84 -0.15 3.12
CA GLY A 54 9.89 -0.59 4.14
C GLY A 54 9.33 -1.98 3.86
N LEU A 55 8.28 -2.32 4.55
CA LEU A 55 7.55 -3.57 4.36
C LEU A 55 6.50 -3.37 3.26
N ILE A 56 6.61 -4.13 2.18
CA ILE A 56 5.63 -4.02 1.08
C ILE A 56 4.34 -4.71 1.51
N CYS A 57 3.30 -3.90 1.70
CA CYS A 57 1.98 -4.34 2.14
C CYS A 57 0.94 -4.09 1.07
N MET A 58 -0.16 -4.84 1.14
CA MET A 58 -1.27 -4.72 0.19
C MET A 58 -2.56 -4.45 0.96
N PRO A 59 -2.86 -3.16 1.24
CA PRO A 59 -4.16 -2.82 1.81
C PRO A 59 -5.31 -3.27 0.92
N MET A 60 -6.36 -3.79 1.53
CA MET A 60 -7.55 -4.21 0.80
C MET A 60 -8.78 -4.08 1.69
N THR A 61 -9.94 -3.99 1.07
CA THR A 61 -11.20 -3.89 1.80
C THR A 61 -11.51 -5.19 2.53
N ARG A 62 -12.38 -5.10 3.54
CA ARG A 62 -12.88 -6.30 4.22
C ARG A 62 -13.50 -7.27 3.23
N ASP A 63 -14.29 -6.77 2.26
CA ASP A 63 -14.93 -7.61 1.26
C ASP A 63 -13.92 -8.38 0.42
N ARG A 64 -12.81 -7.75 0.05
CA ARG A 64 -11.74 -8.43 -0.68
C ARG A 64 -11.07 -9.49 0.19
N CYS A 65 -10.80 -9.19 1.45
CA CYS A 65 -10.26 -10.19 2.37
C CYS A 65 -11.17 -11.40 2.49
N GLU A 66 -12.48 -11.19 2.59
CA GLU A 66 -13.47 -12.27 2.63
C GLU A 66 -13.49 -13.05 1.32
N GLN A 67 -13.45 -12.36 0.18
CA GLN A 67 -13.39 -12.97 -1.15
C GLN A 67 -12.20 -13.92 -1.27
N LEU A 68 -11.05 -13.53 -0.72
CA LEU A 68 -9.82 -14.30 -0.78
C LEU A 68 -9.68 -15.30 0.38
N GLY A 69 -10.63 -15.32 1.31
CA GLY A 69 -10.58 -16.21 2.47
C GLY A 69 -9.41 -15.91 3.41
N LEU A 70 -9.06 -14.64 3.58
CA LEU A 70 -7.92 -14.23 4.40
C LEU A 70 -8.35 -13.89 5.83
N PRO A 71 -7.94 -14.70 6.83
CA PRO A 71 -8.17 -14.34 8.22
C PRO A 71 -7.14 -13.32 8.70
N LEU A 72 -7.48 -12.61 9.77
CA LEU A 72 -6.50 -11.76 10.45
C LEU A 72 -5.37 -12.61 11.01
N MET A 73 -4.15 -12.03 11.00
CA MET A 73 -2.97 -12.71 11.51
C MET A 73 -3.10 -13.05 13.00
N VAL A 74 -3.75 -12.14 13.76
CA VAL A 74 -3.98 -12.33 15.20
C VAL A 74 -5.43 -12.01 15.54
N GLN A 75 -5.97 -12.68 16.56
CA GLN A 75 -7.32 -12.42 17.07
C GLN A 75 -7.35 -11.20 18.00
N GLN A 76 -6.28 -10.98 18.76
CA GLN A 76 -6.13 -9.83 19.64
C GLN A 76 -4.94 -9.01 19.16
N ASN A 77 -5.23 -7.83 18.60
CA ASN A 77 -4.20 -6.96 18.06
C ASN A 77 -3.66 -6.06 19.16
N ALA A 78 -2.41 -6.29 19.56
CA ALA A 78 -1.72 -5.54 20.59
C ALA A 78 -0.75 -4.49 20.02
N SER A 79 -0.74 -4.29 18.69
CA SER A 79 0.15 -3.31 18.07
C SER A 79 -0.31 -1.87 18.37
N GLY A 80 0.64 -0.92 18.36
CA GLY A 80 0.39 0.45 18.78
C GLY A 80 -0.71 1.17 17.99
N PHE A 81 -0.83 0.90 16.69
CA PHE A 81 -1.83 1.53 15.83
C PHE A 81 -2.96 0.58 15.41
N GLY A 82 -2.93 -0.65 15.90
CA GLY A 82 -3.98 -1.62 15.61
C GLY A 82 -4.07 -2.04 14.15
N THR A 83 -2.98 -1.92 13.38
CA THR A 83 -2.96 -2.29 11.97
C THR A 83 -3.37 -3.76 11.78
N LYS A 84 -4.36 -3.99 10.93
CA LYS A 84 -4.99 -5.30 10.78
C LYS A 84 -4.30 -6.13 9.72
N PHE A 85 -3.13 -6.69 10.05
CA PHE A 85 -2.47 -7.66 9.18
C PHE A 85 -3.34 -8.90 9.03
N THR A 86 -3.43 -9.41 7.80
CA THR A 86 -3.92 -10.76 7.55
C THR A 86 -2.75 -11.73 7.56
N LEU A 87 -3.01 -13.02 7.30
CA LEU A 87 -1.91 -13.94 6.97
C LEU A 87 -1.23 -13.43 5.69
N SER A 88 0.11 -13.55 5.63
CA SER A 88 0.86 -13.21 4.42
C SER A 88 0.50 -14.16 3.29
N ILE A 89 0.64 -13.70 2.06
CA ILE A 89 0.18 -14.43 0.87
C ILE A 89 1.29 -14.61 -0.17
N GLU A 90 1.08 -15.65 -1.00
CA GLU A 90 1.87 -15.91 -2.19
C GLU A 90 0.93 -16.34 -3.31
N ALA A 91 1.26 -16.01 -4.56
CA ALA A 91 0.51 -16.55 -5.70
C ALA A 91 0.64 -18.07 -5.72
N ALA A 92 -0.48 -18.77 -5.97
CA ALA A 92 -0.47 -20.24 -6.03
C ALA A 92 0.35 -20.76 -7.20
N VAL A 93 0.44 -19.99 -8.30
CA VAL A 93 1.19 -20.37 -9.50
C VAL A 93 1.93 -19.15 -10.05
N GLY A 94 2.98 -19.41 -10.82
CA GLY A 94 3.71 -18.36 -11.52
C GLY A 94 4.79 -17.68 -10.72
N VAL A 95 5.21 -18.26 -9.58
CA VAL A 95 6.29 -17.75 -8.73
C VAL A 95 7.34 -18.83 -8.48
N THR A 96 8.54 -18.40 -8.12
CA THR A 96 9.61 -19.30 -7.67
C THR A 96 9.66 -19.33 -6.14
N THR A 97 10.59 -18.59 -5.51
CA THR A 97 10.63 -18.53 -4.03
C THR A 97 9.68 -17.48 -3.46
N GLY A 98 9.13 -16.59 -4.28
CA GLY A 98 8.14 -15.60 -3.87
C GLY A 98 8.69 -14.22 -3.54
N ILE A 99 10.00 -14.08 -3.31
CA ILE A 99 10.57 -12.83 -2.81
C ILE A 99 11.01 -11.86 -3.91
N SER A 100 11.31 -12.35 -5.12
CA SER A 100 11.76 -11.47 -6.20
C SER A 100 10.72 -10.38 -6.50
N ALA A 101 11.14 -9.28 -7.10
CA ALA A 101 10.21 -8.23 -7.51
C ALA A 101 9.13 -8.79 -8.45
N ALA A 102 9.51 -9.64 -9.39
CA ALA A 102 8.57 -10.28 -10.31
C ALA A 102 7.58 -11.18 -9.57
N ASP A 103 8.05 -12.00 -8.62
CA ASP A 103 7.21 -12.89 -7.86
C ASP A 103 6.22 -12.12 -6.97
N ARG A 104 6.67 -11.07 -6.28
CA ARG A 104 5.78 -10.25 -5.45
C ARG A 104 4.75 -9.51 -6.30
N ALA A 105 5.15 -9.00 -7.46
CA ALA A 105 4.20 -8.37 -8.40
C ALA A 105 3.17 -9.40 -8.88
N ARG A 106 3.58 -10.63 -9.17
CA ARG A 106 2.67 -11.70 -9.56
C ARG A 106 1.65 -11.98 -8.47
N THR A 107 2.09 -12.03 -7.21
CA THR A 107 1.20 -12.24 -6.07
C THR A 107 0.17 -11.11 -5.94
N VAL A 108 0.60 -9.85 -6.09
CA VAL A 108 -0.30 -8.69 -6.08
C VAL A 108 -1.34 -8.81 -7.19
N GLN A 109 -0.92 -9.16 -8.41
CA GLN A 109 -1.83 -9.29 -9.54
C GLN A 109 -2.85 -10.43 -9.33
N ALA A 110 -2.41 -11.54 -8.76
CA ALA A 110 -3.32 -12.65 -8.44
C ALA A 110 -4.39 -12.23 -7.42
N ALA A 111 -4.02 -11.43 -6.41
CA ALA A 111 -4.91 -11.02 -5.34
C ALA A 111 -5.85 -9.87 -5.74
N VAL A 112 -5.45 -8.99 -6.66
CA VAL A 112 -6.25 -7.83 -7.04
C VAL A 112 -7.22 -8.11 -8.17
N ALA A 113 -7.05 -9.20 -8.91
CA ALA A 113 -7.95 -9.53 -10.01
C ALA A 113 -9.40 -9.51 -9.53
N ARG A 114 -10.29 -8.93 -10.35
CA ARG A 114 -11.70 -8.75 -9.94
C ARG A 114 -12.35 -10.06 -9.53
N ASN A 115 -12.03 -11.14 -10.23
CA ASN A 115 -12.57 -12.48 -9.98
C ASN A 115 -11.61 -13.38 -9.20
N ALA A 116 -10.66 -12.80 -8.46
CA ALA A 116 -9.70 -13.56 -7.65
C ALA A 116 -10.43 -14.46 -6.65
N ARG A 117 -9.88 -15.65 -6.43
CA ARG A 117 -10.43 -16.66 -5.52
C ARG A 117 -9.38 -17.04 -4.49
N ALA A 118 -9.84 -17.60 -3.37
CA ALA A 118 -8.94 -18.10 -2.33
C ALA A 118 -7.90 -19.07 -2.89
N SER A 119 -8.30 -19.91 -3.86
CA SER A 119 -7.41 -20.90 -4.48
C SER A 119 -6.32 -20.32 -5.38
N ASP A 120 -6.40 -19.01 -5.69
CA ASP A 120 -5.35 -18.32 -6.45
C ASP A 120 -4.14 -17.97 -5.59
N LEU A 121 -4.26 -18.14 -4.28
CA LEU A 121 -3.23 -17.79 -3.30
C LEU A 121 -2.92 -18.97 -2.39
N VAL A 122 -1.72 -18.93 -1.82
CA VAL A 122 -1.30 -19.81 -0.72
C VAL A 122 -0.75 -18.96 0.42
N GLN A 123 -0.69 -19.52 1.61
CA GLN A 123 -0.12 -18.87 2.80
C GLN A 123 0.90 -19.82 3.44
N PRO A 124 1.98 -19.32 4.09
CA PRO A 124 2.37 -17.92 4.12
C PRO A 124 3.02 -17.47 2.83
N GLY A 125 3.37 -16.19 2.72
CA GLY A 125 4.04 -15.63 1.55
C GLY A 125 4.80 -14.36 1.85
N HIS A 126 5.13 -13.61 0.81
CA HIS A 126 6.00 -12.43 0.89
C HIS A 126 5.28 -11.12 0.63
N ILE A 127 3.97 -11.13 0.45
CA ILE A 127 3.11 -9.94 0.42
C ILE A 127 2.21 -9.98 1.67
N PHE A 128 2.07 -8.83 2.31
CA PHE A 128 1.38 -8.68 3.59
C PHE A 128 0.09 -7.89 3.39
N PRO A 129 -1.07 -8.56 3.23
CA PRO A 129 -2.33 -7.83 3.14
C PRO A 129 -2.68 -7.16 4.48
N LEU A 130 -3.27 -5.97 4.37
CA LEU A 130 -3.79 -5.22 5.51
C LEU A 130 -5.27 -5.00 5.27
N MET A 131 -6.11 -5.38 6.25
CA MET A 131 -7.55 -5.15 6.16
C MET A 131 -7.85 -3.69 6.50
N SER A 132 -8.40 -2.96 5.55
CA SER A 132 -8.83 -1.58 5.71
C SER A 132 -10.10 -1.50 6.56
N ASP A 133 -10.24 -0.43 7.34
CA ASP A 133 -11.49 -0.13 8.04
C ASP A 133 -12.59 0.15 7.00
N PRO A 134 -13.80 -0.44 7.15
CA PRO A 134 -14.88 -0.23 6.16
C PRO A 134 -15.29 1.23 5.98
N GLY A 135 -15.08 2.08 6.97
CA GLY A 135 -15.35 3.51 6.88
C GLY A 135 -14.28 4.32 6.17
N GLY A 136 -13.18 3.69 5.74
CA GLY A 136 -12.08 4.36 5.07
C GLY A 136 -11.37 5.37 5.94
N VAL A 137 -10.78 6.40 5.31
CA VAL A 137 -10.02 7.43 6.03
C VAL A 137 -10.86 8.23 7.02
N LEU A 138 -12.19 8.26 6.84
CA LEU A 138 -13.07 8.96 7.78
C LEU A 138 -13.17 8.22 9.11
N SER A 139 -12.93 6.91 9.14
CA SER A 139 -12.94 6.10 10.36
C SER A 139 -11.56 5.89 10.94
N ARG A 140 -10.55 5.72 10.09
CA ARG A 140 -9.16 5.51 10.50
C ARG A 140 -8.25 6.21 9.49
N ALA A 141 -7.57 7.26 9.94
CA ALA A 141 -6.74 8.12 9.09
C ALA A 141 -5.34 7.54 8.86
N GLY A 142 -5.27 6.29 8.44
CA GLY A 142 -4.04 5.57 8.17
C GLY A 142 -3.77 5.36 6.68
N HIS A 143 -2.53 5.01 6.35
CA HIS A 143 -2.12 4.70 4.98
C HIS A 143 -2.91 3.52 4.40
N THR A 144 -3.28 2.56 5.26
CA THR A 144 -4.09 1.40 4.87
C THR A 144 -5.41 1.84 4.24
N GLU A 145 -6.16 2.69 4.94
CA GLU A 145 -7.44 3.20 4.45
C GLU A 145 -7.26 4.14 3.27
N ALA A 146 -6.26 5.02 3.35
CA ALA A 146 -6.01 6.02 2.32
C ALA A 146 -5.69 5.37 0.96
N SER A 147 -4.89 4.32 0.94
CA SER A 147 -4.53 3.64 -0.31
C SER A 147 -5.73 2.99 -0.98
N CYS A 148 -6.62 2.38 -0.20
CA CYS A 148 -7.86 1.80 -0.73
C CYS A 148 -8.80 2.89 -1.25
N ASP A 149 -8.97 3.98 -0.51
CA ASP A 149 -9.83 5.09 -0.92
C ASP A 149 -9.30 5.75 -2.19
N LEU A 150 -7.99 5.98 -2.28
CA LEU A 150 -7.37 6.56 -3.48
C LEU A 150 -7.54 5.67 -4.71
N ALA A 151 -7.34 4.36 -4.57
CA ALA A 151 -7.53 3.43 -5.67
C ALA A 151 -8.99 3.46 -6.16
N ALA A 152 -9.94 3.45 -5.24
CA ALA A 152 -11.37 3.52 -5.58
C ALA A 152 -11.73 4.85 -6.25
N LEU A 153 -11.25 5.98 -5.72
CA LEU A 153 -11.49 7.30 -6.31
C LEU A 153 -10.88 7.44 -7.70
N ALA A 154 -9.78 6.73 -7.95
CA ALA A 154 -9.13 6.70 -9.27
C ALA A 154 -9.83 5.77 -10.26
N GLY A 155 -10.89 5.07 -9.86
CA GLY A 155 -11.62 4.12 -10.71
C GLY A 155 -10.97 2.75 -10.83
N CYS A 156 -10.01 2.44 -9.95
CA CYS A 156 -9.31 1.15 -9.90
C CYS A 156 -10.01 0.20 -8.92
N GLU A 157 -9.62 -1.09 -8.96
CA GLU A 157 -9.99 -1.99 -7.88
C GLU A 157 -9.44 -1.44 -6.56
N PRO A 158 -10.21 -1.53 -5.45
CA PRO A 158 -9.85 -0.86 -4.20
C PRO A 158 -8.50 -1.24 -3.58
N PRO A 159 -7.96 -2.47 -3.70
CA PRO A 159 -6.66 -2.75 -3.12
C PRO A 159 -5.55 -1.84 -3.63
N GLY A 160 -4.67 -1.45 -2.70
CA GLY A 160 -3.46 -0.71 -3.01
C GLY A 160 -2.21 -1.50 -2.69
N VAL A 161 -1.06 -0.92 -3.01
CA VAL A 161 0.25 -1.40 -2.56
C VAL A 161 0.96 -0.23 -1.91
N ILE A 162 1.48 -0.44 -0.73
CA ILE A 162 2.17 0.60 0.05
C ILE A 162 3.50 0.09 0.57
N CYS A 163 4.43 1.03 0.79
CA CYS A 163 5.73 0.73 1.37
C CYS A 163 6.26 1.99 2.07
N GLU A 164 6.62 1.87 3.34
CA GLU A 164 7.18 2.98 4.10
C GLU A 164 8.50 3.42 3.49
N ILE A 165 8.82 4.72 3.63
CA ILE A 165 10.09 5.28 3.15
C ILE A 165 11.02 5.49 4.33
N MET A 166 12.21 4.90 4.23
CA MET A 166 13.29 5.07 5.20
C MET A 166 14.42 5.87 4.60
N ASN A 167 15.11 6.62 5.46
CA ASN A 167 16.37 7.26 5.12
C ASN A 167 17.48 6.21 4.92
N ASP A 168 18.61 6.62 4.32
CA ASP A 168 19.74 5.72 4.05
C ASP A 168 20.31 5.10 5.32
N ASP A 169 20.20 5.79 6.46
CA ASP A 169 20.65 5.28 7.76
C ASP A 169 19.66 4.32 8.43
N GLY A 170 18.52 4.06 7.80
CA GLY A 170 17.48 3.17 8.33
C GLY A 170 16.47 3.85 9.23
N SER A 171 16.62 5.15 9.53
CA SER A 171 15.58 5.91 10.24
C SER A 171 14.40 6.19 9.32
N MET A 172 13.21 6.45 9.91
CA MET A 172 12.04 6.78 9.12
C MET A 172 12.18 8.17 8.52
N ALA A 173 11.87 8.31 7.22
CA ALA A 173 11.86 9.60 6.55
C ALA A 173 10.71 10.46 7.11
N ARG A 174 11.02 11.70 7.45
CA ARG A 174 10.05 12.68 7.93
C ARG A 174 9.77 13.68 6.82
N ARG A 175 8.91 14.66 7.06
CA ARG A 175 8.43 15.56 6.01
C ARG A 175 9.54 16.13 5.13
N GLU A 176 10.58 16.68 5.74
CA GLU A 176 11.67 17.30 5.00
C GLU A 176 12.40 16.28 4.11
N ASP A 177 12.65 15.08 4.66
CA ASP A 177 13.28 13.99 3.91
C ASP A 177 12.39 13.55 2.75
N LEU A 178 11.08 13.47 2.98
CA LEU A 178 10.10 13.04 1.98
C LEU A 178 9.96 14.05 0.84
N GLU A 179 10.04 15.35 1.14
CA GLU A 179 10.06 16.39 0.11
C GLU A 179 11.28 16.23 -0.81
N GLY A 180 12.45 15.96 -0.23
CA GLY A 180 13.67 15.69 -0.99
C GLY A 180 13.55 14.41 -1.83
N PHE A 181 12.98 13.37 -1.27
CA PHE A 181 12.73 12.11 -1.98
C PHE A 181 11.77 12.32 -3.16
N ALA A 182 10.70 13.09 -2.95
CA ALA A 182 9.72 13.38 -4.00
C ALA A 182 10.39 14.14 -5.15
N GLU A 183 11.24 15.11 -4.85
CA GLU A 183 11.97 15.88 -5.86
C GLU A 183 12.96 14.99 -6.62
N GLU A 184 13.75 14.20 -5.91
CA GLU A 184 14.75 13.31 -6.51
C GLU A 184 14.12 12.30 -7.48
N HIS A 185 12.98 11.75 -7.13
CA HIS A 185 12.32 10.68 -7.91
C HIS A 185 11.15 11.17 -8.76
N ASP A 186 10.91 12.48 -8.79
CA ASP A 186 9.80 13.08 -9.55
C ASP A 186 8.45 12.46 -9.18
N LEU A 187 8.18 12.39 -7.88
CA LEU A 187 6.91 11.88 -7.35
C LEU A 187 6.09 12.99 -6.74
N LYS A 188 4.78 12.91 -6.86
CA LYS A 188 3.87 13.81 -6.16
C LYS A 188 3.77 13.40 -4.70
N ILE A 189 3.54 14.39 -3.85
CA ILE A 189 3.47 14.21 -2.40
C ILE A 189 2.24 14.93 -1.85
N GLY A 190 1.45 14.23 -1.06
CA GLY A 190 0.26 14.74 -0.42
C GLY A 190 0.07 14.20 0.98
N THR A 191 -1.06 14.55 1.60
CA THR A 191 -1.39 14.15 2.96
C THR A 191 -2.71 13.42 3.03
N ILE A 192 -2.86 12.55 4.02
CA ILE A 192 -4.14 11.90 4.32
C ILE A 192 -5.17 12.95 4.73
N ALA A 193 -4.75 14.00 5.42
CA ALA A 193 -5.65 15.09 5.83
C ALA A 193 -6.36 15.72 4.62
N ASP A 194 -5.63 15.94 3.53
CA ASP A 194 -6.22 16.50 2.30
C ASP A 194 -7.22 15.55 1.64
N LEU A 195 -7.04 14.25 1.82
CA LEU A 195 -7.97 13.24 1.31
C LEU A 195 -9.30 13.25 2.10
N ILE A 196 -9.24 13.56 3.39
CA ILE A 196 -10.43 13.63 4.25
C ILE A 196 -11.31 14.84 3.88
N HIS A 197 -10.70 15.90 3.42
CA HIS A 197 -11.37 17.14 3.01
C HIS A 197 -11.54 17.21 1.50
#